data_0385e233d2c384df5d8721771b22140f
#
_entry.id   0385e233d2c384df5d8721771b22140f
#
_cell.length_a   1.000
_cell.length_b   1.000
_cell.length_c   1.000
_cell.angle_alpha   90.00
_cell.angle_beta   90.00
_cell.angle_gamma   90.00
#
_symmetry.space_group_name_H-M   'P 1'
#
loop_
_entity.id
_entity.type
_entity.pdbx_description
1 polymer ?
#
loop_
_entity_poly.entity_id
_entity_poly.type
_entity_poly.pdbx_seq_one_letter_code
_entity_poly.pdbx_strand_id
1 'polypeptide(L)'
;MIKTDILIIGAGPVGLFAVFEAGLLKMKCHLIDILPKAGGQCIELYPKKPIYDIPGYPEILAGDLINNLIEQGRQFEPGYTLGEKAEKLEKKSDGSFVVTTNKGTKHNAPIVVIAGGLGGFQPRKPNFEGIEEFEDKGVSYFIKEPSIYKGKNVVI
;
A
#
# COMPACT_ATOMS: atom_id res chain seq x y z
N MET A 1 -4.85 -11.76 18.61
CA MET A 1 -3.49 -11.44 18.15
C MET A 1 -3.17 -12.35 16.97
N ILE A 2 -2.87 -11.77 15.82
CA ILE A 2 -2.51 -12.48 14.59
C ILE A 2 -1.04 -12.86 14.68
N LYS A 3 -0.71 -14.12 14.35
CA LYS A 3 0.67 -14.62 14.33
C LYS A 3 1.07 -15.01 12.92
N THR A 4 2.29 -14.66 12.53
CA THR A 4 2.87 -14.94 11.21
C THR A 4 4.39 -15.06 11.32
N ASP A 5 5.07 -15.59 10.32
CA ASP A 5 6.53 -15.65 10.30
C ASP A 5 7.15 -14.30 9.95
N ILE A 6 6.54 -13.60 9.00
CA ILE A 6 6.95 -12.26 8.57
C ILE A 6 5.76 -11.32 8.56
N LEU A 7 5.87 -10.21 9.29
CA LEU A 7 4.94 -9.10 9.21
C LEU A 7 5.49 -8.01 8.30
N ILE A 8 4.73 -7.63 7.28
CA ILE A 8 5.14 -6.63 6.29
C ILE A 8 4.29 -5.37 6.49
N ILE A 9 4.94 -4.24 6.75
CA ILE A 9 4.28 -2.94 6.88
C ILE A 9 4.35 -2.25 5.52
N GLY A 10 3.20 -2.15 4.85
CA GLY A 10 3.01 -1.65 3.50
C GLY A 10 2.70 -2.77 2.50
N ALA A 11 1.54 -2.66 1.83
CA ALA A 11 1.08 -3.57 0.78
C ALA A 11 1.23 -2.96 -0.62
N GLY A 12 2.23 -2.10 -0.81
CA GLY A 12 2.68 -1.62 -2.11
C GLY A 12 3.49 -2.67 -2.89
N PRO A 13 4.05 -2.33 -4.07
CA PRO A 13 4.75 -3.29 -4.93
C PRO A 13 5.89 -4.02 -4.22
N VAL A 14 6.64 -3.33 -3.35
CA VAL A 14 7.75 -3.94 -2.59
C VAL A 14 7.23 -4.94 -1.57
N GLY A 15 6.18 -4.59 -0.81
CA GLY A 15 5.59 -5.50 0.18
C GLY A 15 4.96 -6.73 -0.47
N LEU A 16 4.28 -6.55 -1.61
CA LEU A 16 3.69 -7.65 -2.38
C LEU A 16 4.77 -8.59 -2.96
N PHE A 17 5.87 -8.04 -3.47
CA PHE A 17 6.98 -8.87 -3.94
C PHE A 17 7.68 -9.60 -2.79
N ALA A 18 7.80 -8.97 -1.62
CA ALA A 18 8.36 -9.63 -0.44
C ALA A 18 7.55 -10.86 0.01
N VAL A 19 6.24 -10.88 -0.22
CA VAL A 19 5.39 -12.07 -0.01
C VAL A 19 5.85 -13.24 -0.89
N PHE A 20 6.12 -12.97 -2.16
CA PHE A 20 6.57 -13.99 -3.10
C PHE A 20 7.91 -14.59 -2.67
N GLU A 21 8.89 -13.74 -2.37
CA GLU A 21 10.22 -14.18 -1.94
C GLU A 21 10.18 -14.98 -0.62
N ALA A 22 9.41 -14.51 0.36
CA ALA A 22 9.23 -15.21 1.63
C ALA A 22 8.50 -16.56 1.44
N GLY A 23 7.51 -16.59 0.56
CA GLY A 23 6.75 -17.79 0.23
C GLY A 23 7.62 -18.90 -0.38
N LEU A 24 8.59 -18.55 -1.24
CA LEU A 24 9.58 -19.50 -1.76
C LEU A 24 10.41 -20.16 -0.63
N LEU A 25 10.62 -19.44 0.46
CA LEU A 25 11.29 -19.93 1.68
C LEU A 25 10.31 -20.61 2.65
N LYS A 26 9.05 -20.83 2.24
CA LYS A 26 7.98 -21.46 3.03
C LYS A 26 7.61 -20.67 4.29
N MET A 27 7.85 -19.35 4.30
CA MET A 27 7.48 -18.46 5.39
C MET A 27 6.11 -17.82 5.12
N LYS A 28 5.25 -17.82 6.13
CA LYS A 28 3.93 -17.16 6.06
C LYS A 28 4.07 -15.67 6.29
N CYS A 29 3.40 -14.89 5.44
CA CYS A 29 3.39 -13.44 5.51
C CYS A 29 2.02 -12.88 5.91
N HIS A 30 2.05 -11.75 6.61
CA HIS A 30 0.87 -10.91 6.83
C HIS A 30 1.24 -9.46 6.56
N LEU A 31 0.41 -8.77 5.76
CA LEU A 31 0.65 -7.37 5.40
C LEU A 31 -0.30 -6.45 6.18
N ILE A 32 0.21 -5.30 6.60
CA ILE A 32 -0.59 -4.20 7.18
C ILE A 32 -0.47 -3.01 6.24
N ASP A 33 -1.61 -2.42 5.85
CA ASP A 33 -1.60 -1.17 5.08
C ASP A 33 -2.73 -0.24 5.54
N ILE A 34 -2.45 1.06 5.54
CA ILE A 34 -3.44 2.09 5.89
C ILE A 34 -4.51 2.22 4.81
N LEU A 35 -4.19 1.90 3.57
CA LEU A 35 -5.13 1.94 2.46
C LEU A 35 -6.11 0.76 2.53
N PRO A 36 -7.36 0.96 2.09
CA PRO A 36 -8.38 -0.11 2.11
C PRO A 36 -8.15 -1.21 1.06
N LYS A 37 -7.15 -1.02 0.18
CA LYS A 37 -6.77 -1.96 -0.87
C LYS A 37 -5.26 -2.07 -0.95
N ALA A 38 -4.76 -3.27 -1.28
CA ALA A 38 -3.36 -3.46 -1.60
C ALA A 38 -2.99 -2.76 -2.92
N GLY A 39 -1.71 -2.34 -3.04
CA GLY A 39 -1.16 -1.72 -4.23
C GLY A 39 -0.43 -0.39 -3.97
N GLY A 40 -0.66 0.22 -2.80
CA GLY A 40 0.01 1.46 -2.41
C GLY A 40 -0.23 2.58 -3.41
N GLN A 41 0.79 3.41 -3.66
CA GLN A 41 0.72 4.56 -4.56
C GLN A 41 0.36 4.18 -6.00
N CYS A 42 0.78 3.02 -6.47
CA CYS A 42 0.51 2.55 -7.84
C CYS A 42 -0.99 2.44 -8.13
N ILE A 43 -1.78 2.02 -7.16
CA ILE A 43 -3.24 1.94 -7.31
C ILE A 43 -3.92 3.24 -6.89
N GLU A 44 -3.42 3.88 -5.82
CA GLU A 44 -4.11 5.03 -5.23
C GLU A 44 -3.93 6.30 -6.07
N LEU A 45 -2.74 6.52 -6.65
CA LEU A 45 -2.41 7.80 -7.29
C LEU A 45 -2.39 7.74 -8.82
N TYR A 46 -1.84 6.66 -9.41
CA TYR A 46 -1.54 6.64 -10.85
C TYR A 46 -1.66 5.25 -11.49
N PRO A 47 -2.79 4.55 -11.35
CA PRO A 47 -2.92 3.18 -11.85
C PRO A 47 -2.72 3.04 -13.36
N LYS A 48 -2.98 4.10 -14.13
CA LYS A 48 -2.81 4.14 -15.59
C LYS A 48 -1.49 4.75 -16.07
N LYS A 49 -0.57 5.05 -15.14
CA LYS A 49 0.75 5.55 -15.48
C LYS A 49 1.64 4.41 -15.96
N PRO A 50 2.31 4.52 -17.12
CA PRO A 50 3.31 3.56 -17.53
C PRO A 50 4.55 3.66 -16.63
N ILE A 51 5.11 2.50 -16.29
CA ILE A 51 6.34 2.32 -15.50
C ILE A 51 7.34 1.58 -16.38
N TYR A 52 8.60 2.01 -16.38
CA TYR A 52 9.65 1.54 -17.28
C TYR A 52 10.84 0.87 -16.53
N ASP A 53 10.85 0.92 -15.20
CA ASP A 53 11.96 0.49 -14.35
C ASP A 53 11.69 -0.83 -13.61
N ILE A 54 10.81 -1.66 -14.18
CA ILE A 54 10.53 -3.01 -13.67
C ILE A 54 11.29 -4.04 -14.50
N PRO A 55 12.19 -4.82 -13.91
CA PRO A 55 12.93 -5.86 -14.64
C PRO A 55 12.00 -6.81 -15.40
N GLY A 56 12.32 -7.08 -16.66
CA GLY A 56 11.55 -7.98 -17.52
C GLY A 56 10.35 -7.33 -18.22
N TYR A 57 10.02 -6.07 -17.91
CA TYR A 57 8.97 -5.29 -18.58
C TYR A 57 9.58 -4.05 -19.23
N PRO A 58 9.59 -3.93 -20.58
CA PRO A 58 9.94 -2.67 -21.26
C PRO A 58 9.05 -1.51 -20.83
N GLU A 59 7.75 -1.83 -20.59
CA GLU A 59 6.73 -0.93 -20.07
C GLU A 59 5.62 -1.76 -19.43
N ILE A 60 5.08 -1.30 -18.31
CA ILE A 60 3.89 -1.88 -17.68
C ILE A 60 3.07 -0.78 -17.00
N LEU A 61 1.74 -0.84 -17.06
CA LEU A 61 0.91 0.07 -16.29
C LEU A 61 1.02 -0.22 -14.78
N ALA A 62 1.04 0.82 -13.97
CA ALA A 62 1.17 0.69 -12.52
C ALA A 62 0.10 -0.23 -11.90
N GLY A 63 -1.14 -0.14 -12.38
CA GLY A 63 -2.23 -1.01 -11.95
C GLY A 63 -2.01 -2.48 -12.34
N ASP A 64 -1.53 -2.73 -13.55
CA ASP A 64 -1.28 -4.09 -14.05
C ASP A 64 -0.10 -4.74 -13.30
N LEU A 65 0.94 -3.96 -12.99
CA LEU A 65 2.03 -4.42 -12.14
C LEU A 65 1.51 -4.93 -10.79
N ILE A 66 0.64 -4.16 -10.14
CA ILE A 66 0.07 -4.56 -8.85
C ILE A 66 -0.78 -5.82 -8.96
N ASN A 67 -1.62 -5.92 -9.99
CA ASN A 67 -2.43 -7.11 -10.23
C ASN A 67 -1.54 -8.35 -10.41
N ASN A 68 -0.46 -8.24 -11.18
CA ASN A 68 0.49 -9.31 -11.40
C ASN A 68 1.20 -9.73 -10.10
N LEU A 69 1.61 -8.77 -9.25
CA LEU A 69 2.27 -9.06 -7.97
C LEU A 69 1.32 -9.74 -6.97
N ILE A 70 0.05 -9.33 -6.93
CA ILE A 70 -0.98 -9.97 -6.10
C ILE A 70 -1.19 -11.42 -6.56
N GLU A 71 -1.34 -11.63 -7.87
CA GLU A 71 -1.54 -12.96 -8.43
C GLU A 71 -0.29 -13.85 -8.21
N GLN A 72 0.91 -13.30 -8.37
CA GLN A 72 2.17 -14.02 -8.12
C GLN A 72 2.29 -14.47 -6.66
N GLY A 73 1.89 -13.62 -5.70
CA GLY A 73 1.92 -13.92 -4.27
C GLY A 73 0.78 -14.81 -3.78
N ARG A 74 -0.33 -14.92 -4.55
CA ARG A 74 -1.58 -15.58 -4.15
C ARG A 74 -1.40 -17.03 -3.70
N GLN A 75 -0.52 -17.77 -4.37
CA GLN A 75 -0.24 -19.18 -4.07
C GLN A 75 0.28 -19.40 -2.64
N PHE A 76 0.81 -18.37 -1.97
CA PHE A 76 1.34 -18.42 -0.61
C PHE A 76 0.33 -17.96 0.44
N GLU A 77 -0.89 -17.63 0.03
CA GLU A 77 -2.02 -17.28 0.90
C GLU A 77 -1.67 -16.22 1.98
N PRO A 78 -1.09 -15.04 1.60
CA PRO A 78 -0.74 -14.04 2.59
C PRO A 78 -1.98 -13.47 3.30
N GLY A 79 -1.85 -13.19 4.60
CA GLY A 79 -2.86 -12.47 5.34
C GLY A 79 -2.78 -10.96 5.09
N TYR A 80 -3.92 -10.26 5.25
CA TYR A 80 -4.00 -8.81 5.10
C TYR A 80 -4.76 -8.17 6.25
N THR A 81 -4.25 -7.05 6.74
CA THR A 81 -4.94 -6.08 7.59
C THR A 81 -4.89 -4.75 6.87
N LEU A 82 -5.94 -4.44 6.11
CA LEU A 82 -6.06 -3.24 5.29
C LEU A 82 -6.94 -2.20 5.97
N GLY A 83 -6.73 -0.91 5.66
CA GLY A 83 -7.44 0.20 6.28
C GLY A 83 -7.01 0.43 7.73
N GLU A 84 -5.82 -0.04 8.10
CA GLU A 84 -5.24 0.15 9.42
C GLU A 84 -3.77 0.57 9.33
N LYS A 85 -3.39 1.57 10.12
CA LYS A 85 -2.03 2.09 10.19
C LYS A 85 -1.26 1.35 11.29
N ALA A 86 -0.08 0.80 10.98
CA ALA A 86 0.86 0.35 12.00
C ALA A 86 1.35 1.56 12.80
N GLU A 87 1.15 1.57 14.12
CA GLU A 87 1.50 2.72 14.98
C GLU A 87 2.57 2.41 15.99
N LYS A 88 2.53 1.23 16.59
CA LYS A 88 3.44 0.87 17.67
C LYS A 88 4.15 -0.42 17.34
N LEU A 89 5.48 -0.43 17.49
CA LEU A 89 6.33 -1.61 17.39
C LEU A 89 6.99 -1.86 18.74
N GLU A 90 6.84 -3.06 19.27
CA GLU A 90 7.44 -3.48 20.53
C GLU A 90 8.23 -4.77 20.32
N LYS A 91 9.50 -4.79 20.72
CA LYS A 91 10.30 -6.01 20.78
C LYS A 91 10.02 -6.74 22.10
N LYS A 92 9.76 -8.03 22.03
CA LYS A 92 9.53 -8.89 23.19
C LYS A 92 10.84 -9.51 23.70
N SER A 93 10.80 -10.03 24.93
CA SER A 93 11.95 -10.70 25.57
C SER A 93 12.39 -11.97 24.84
N ASP A 94 11.47 -12.63 24.10
CA ASP A 94 11.75 -13.79 23.26
C ASP A 94 12.34 -13.43 21.89
N GLY A 95 12.59 -12.14 21.64
CA GLY A 95 13.13 -11.63 20.40
C GLY A 95 12.09 -11.35 19.31
N SER A 96 10.84 -11.77 19.47
CA SER A 96 9.75 -11.46 18.54
C SER A 96 9.30 -9.99 18.64
N PHE A 97 8.52 -9.56 17.66
CA PHE A 97 7.95 -8.21 17.61
C PHE A 97 6.43 -8.27 17.72
N VAL A 98 5.87 -7.26 18.38
CA VAL A 98 4.43 -7.00 18.34
C VAL A 98 4.19 -5.65 17.71
N VAL A 99 3.40 -5.63 16.63
CA VAL A 99 2.91 -4.41 16.00
C VAL A 99 1.45 -4.21 16.38
N THR A 100 1.12 -3.02 16.84
CA THR A 100 -0.25 -2.60 17.14
C THR A 100 -0.68 -1.53 16.15
N THR A 101 -1.86 -1.69 15.57
CA THR A 101 -2.43 -0.71 14.64
C THR A 101 -3.21 0.38 15.38
N ASN A 102 -3.55 1.46 14.66
CA ASN A 102 -4.40 2.55 15.14
C ASN A 102 -5.81 2.11 15.56
N LYS A 103 -6.25 0.91 15.15
CA LYS A 103 -7.53 0.30 15.57
C LYS A 103 -7.36 -0.73 16.69
N GLY A 104 -6.13 -0.88 17.21
CA GLY A 104 -5.83 -1.81 18.30
C GLY A 104 -5.59 -3.26 17.87
N THR A 105 -5.60 -3.56 16.58
CA THR A 105 -5.27 -4.90 16.07
C THR A 105 -3.79 -5.19 16.34
N LYS A 106 -3.52 -6.36 16.92
CA LYS A 106 -2.16 -6.78 17.31
C LYS A 106 -1.67 -7.93 16.46
N HIS A 107 -0.46 -7.77 15.93
CA HIS A 107 0.25 -8.75 15.13
C HIS A 107 1.56 -9.13 15.83
N ASN A 108 1.90 -10.41 15.82
CA ASN A 108 3.17 -10.90 16.38
C ASN A 108 3.93 -11.67 15.32
N ALA A 109 5.20 -11.33 15.13
CA ALA A 109 6.09 -12.00 14.20
C ALA A 109 7.55 -11.92 14.69
N PRO A 110 8.39 -12.94 14.41
CA PRO A 110 9.83 -12.85 14.64
C PRO A 110 10.53 -11.87 13.71
N ILE A 111 9.94 -11.58 12.54
CA ILE A 111 10.51 -10.69 11.52
C ILE A 111 9.48 -9.62 11.16
N VAL A 112 9.93 -8.36 11.09
CA VAL A 112 9.14 -7.23 10.58
C VAL A 112 9.89 -6.59 9.43
N VAL A 113 9.22 -6.52 8.26
CA VAL A 113 9.71 -5.82 7.07
C VAL A 113 8.97 -4.49 6.95
N ILE A 114 9.72 -3.39 6.81
CA ILE A 114 9.13 -2.06 6.61
C ILE A 114 9.23 -1.72 5.13
N ALA A 115 8.08 -1.73 4.44
CA ALA A 115 7.90 -1.41 3.03
C ALA A 115 6.87 -0.28 2.83
N GLY A 116 6.79 0.65 3.79
CA GLY A 116 5.73 1.66 3.92
C GLY A 116 5.76 2.80 2.90
N GLY A 117 6.74 2.84 1.99
CA GLY A 117 6.86 3.90 0.97
C GLY A 117 6.84 5.30 1.60
N LEU A 118 5.98 6.19 1.09
CA LEU A 118 5.77 7.53 1.67
C LEU A 118 4.85 7.51 2.91
N GLY A 119 4.45 6.33 3.38
CA GLY A 119 3.50 6.18 4.48
C GLY A 119 2.06 6.42 4.07
N GLY A 120 1.21 6.76 5.04
CA GLY A 120 -0.18 7.11 4.78
C GLY A 120 -0.25 8.37 3.91
N PHE A 121 -0.68 8.19 2.67
CA PHE A 121 -0.77 9.30 1.74
C PHE A 121 -1.82 10.31 2.22
N GLN A 122 -1.34 11.53 2.50
CA GLN A 122 -2.19 12.69 2.70
C GLN A 122 -1.81 13.74 1.66
N PRO A 123 -2.76 14.19 0.83
CA PRO A 123 -2.49 15.23 -0.15
C PRO A 123 -2.07 16.52 0.56
N ARG A 124 -1.09 17.22 -0.01
CA ARG A 124 -0.79 18.58 0.43
C ARG A 124 -1.92 19.48 -0.04
N LYS A 125 -2.76 19.91 0.89
CA LYS A 125 -3.84 20.81 0.60
C LYS A 125 -3.31 22.24 0.56
N PRO A 126 -3.63 23.06 -0.48
CA PRO A 126 -3.33 24.48 -0.44
C PRO A 126 -4.16 25.15 0.65
N ASN A 127 -3.57 26.15 1.28
CA ASN A 127 -4.25 26.88 2.38
C ASN A 127 -5.11 28.01 1.81
N PHE A 128 -6.26 27.65 1.23
CA PHE A 128 -7.28 28.62 0.78
C PHE A 128 -8.52 28.48 1.66
N GLU A 129 -9.03 29.61 2.13
CA GLU A 129 -10.25 29.65 2.91
C GLU A 129 -11.44 29.09 2.09
N GLY A 130 -12.18 28.16 2.68
CA GLY A 130 -13.35 27.53 2.06
C GLY A 130 -13.05 26.43 1.03
N ILE A 131 -11.79 26.02 0.83
CA ILE A 131 -11.45 25.00 -0.19
C ILE A 131 -12.08 23.63 0.14
N GLU A 132 -12.28 23.33 1.42
CA GLU A 132 -12.85 22.08 1.91
C GLU A 132 -14.30 21.86 1.42
N GLU A 133 -15.04 22.92 1.19
CA GLU A 133 -16.44 22.87 0.70
C GLU A 133 -16.51 22.36 -0.75
N PHE A 134 -15.41 22.46 -1.50
CA PHE A 134 -15.31 22.08 -2.91
C PHE A 134 -14.58 20.74 -3.10
N GLU A 135 -14.09 20.09 -2.04
CA GLU A 135 -13.49 18.76 -2.12
C GLU A 135 -14.52 17.77 -2.70
N ASP A 136 -14.09 16.97 -3.66
CA ASP A 136 -14.93 16.06 -4.46
C ASP A 136 -16.05 16.74 -5.28
N LYS A 137 -16.17 18.07 -5.23
CA LYS A 137 -17.16 18.85 -5.98
C LYS A 137 -16.53 19.79 -7.03
N GLY A 138 -15.25 19.62 -7.30
CA GLY A 138 -14.49 20.44 -8.25
C GLY A 138 -13.02 20.57 -7.89
N VAL A 139 -12.66 20.39 -6.62
CA VAL A 139 -11.28 20.32 -6.16
C VAL A 139 -10.89 18.85 -6.00
N SER A 140 -9.81 18.46 -6.68
CA SER A 140 -9.23 17.11 -6.58
C SER A 140 -7.72 17.23 -6.37
N TYR A 141 -7.17 16.46 -5.45
CA TYR A 141 -5.74 16.48 -5.12
C TYR A 141 -4.92 15.45 -5.91
N PHE A 142 -5.57 14.60 -6.67
CA PHE A 142 -4.94 13.63 -7.56
C PHE A 142 -5.90 13.19 -8.68
N ILE A 143 -5.36 12.81 -9.81
CA ILE A 143 -6.12 12.43 -11.00
C ILE A 143 -5.94 10.94 -11.25
N LYS A 144 -6.90 10.12 -10.80
CA LYS A 144 -6.91 8.67 -11.05
C LYS A 144 -7.34 8.33 -12.48
N GLU A 145 -8.25 9.13 -13.04
CA GLU A 145 -8.85 8.90 -14.35
C GLU A 145 -8.85 10.21 -15.17
N PRO A 146 -7.80 10.46 -15.96
CA PRO A 146 -7.70 11.69 -16.73
C PRO A 146 -8.84 11.92 -17.72
N SER A 147 -9.47 10.84 -18.22
CA SER A 147 -10.52 10.92 -19.24
C SER A 147 -11.76 11.69 -18.78
N ILE A 148 -12.05 11.74 -17.46
CA ILE A 148 -13.20 12.47 -16.89
C ILE A 148 -13.06 14.00 -17.04
N TYR A 149 -11.84 14.48 -17.30
CA TYR A 149 -11.55 15.92 -17.47
C TYR A 149 -11.50 16.33 -18.94
N LYS A 150 -11.64 15.37 -19.89
CA LYS A 150 -11.60 15.66 -21.33
C LYS A 150 -12.72 16.63 -21.70
N GLY A 151 -12.34 17.76 -22.33
CA GLY A 151 -13.28 18.81 -22.75
C GLY A 151 -13.76 19.74 -21.63
N LYS A 152 -13.17 19.66 -20.42
CA LYS A 152 -13.47 20.55 -19.30
C LYS A 152 -12.38 21.62 -19.15
N ASN A 153 -12.77 22.77 -18.59
CA ASN A 153 -11.80 23.75 -18.13
C ASN A 153 -11.22 23.28 -16.79
N VAL A 154 -9.92 23.05 -16.74
CA VAL A 154 -9.20 22.57 -15.56
C VAL A 154 -8.09 23.55 -15.25
N VAL A 155 -7.95 23.91 -13.98
CA VAL A 155 -6.84 24.70 -13.42
C VAL A 155 -5.95 23.75 -12.62
N ILE A 156 -4.63 23.83 -12.83
CA ILE A 156 -3.62 23.03 -12.13
C ILE A 156 -2.65 23.95 -11.40
#